data_fe57a7e8af128eb51699411d696e9b9c
#
_entry.id   fe57a7e8af128eb51699411d696e9b9c
#
_cell.length_a   1.000
_cell.length_b   1.000
_cell.length_c   1.000
_cell.angle_alpha   90.00
_cell.angle_beta   90.00
_cell.angle_gamma   90.00
#
_symmetry.space_group_name_H-M   'P 1'
#
loop_
_entity.id
_entity.type
_entity.pdbx_description
1 polymer ?
#
loop_
_entity_poly.entity_id
_entity_poly.type
_entity_poly.pdbx_seq_one_letter_code
_entity_poly.pdbx_strand_id
1 'polypeptide(L)'
;RLLNTADAQGAAQALALDAALTWTAVQVQAAPAVEVNGALDVRTLQASVVAAQMAGALSSVFQRSLQYANERQQFGRPIGKFQAIQHQLAVMSEHVFAARMAAQLGCSAGHDGMGVVPDRLRVATAKARCSEAALVVSELAHAIHGAIGFTEEYDLQLFTRRLHAWRQTAGSEAYWYGVAGEALLHHQGMTLDIVRRITDVDTVL
;
A
#
# COMPACT_ATOMS: atom_id res chain seq x y z
N ARG A 1 -0.35 -22.76 8.94
CA ARG A 1 -0.17 -23.91 8.04
C ARG A 1 0.27 -23.44 6.67
N LEU A 2 1.15 -24.17 6.03
CA LEU A 2 1.59 -23.90 4.67
C LEU A 2 0.70 -24.68 3.70
N LEU A 3 0.05 -23.96 2.78
CA LEU A 3 -0.83 -24.51 1.76
C LEU A 3 -0.16 -24.37 0.39
N ASN A 4 -0.14 -25.47 -0.37
CA ASN A 4 0.36 -25.41 -1.73
C ASN A 4 -0.69 -24.79 -2.66
N THR A 5 -0.29 -23.79 -3.42
CA THR A 5 -1.17 -23.10 -4.38
C THR A 5 -1.65 -24.02 -5.51
N ALA A 6 -0.86 -25.08 -5.85
CA ALA A 6 -1.26 -26.07 -6.84
C ALA A 6 -2.45 -26.93 -6.42
N ASP A 7 -2.69 -27.07 -5.10
CA ASP A 7 -3.80 -27.83 -4.54
C ASP A 7 -5.05 -26.99 -4.31
N ALA A 8 -4.98 -25.69 -4.61
CA ALA A 8 -6.12 -24.80 -4.43
C ALA A 8 -7.24 -25.14 -5.41
N GLN A 9 -8.46 -25.22 -4.92
CA GLN A 9 -9.65 -25.28 -5.76
C GLN A 9 -9.99 -23.82 -6.13
N GLY A 10 -9.91 -23.49 -7.39
CA GLY A 10 -10.16 -22.13 -7.78
C GLY A 10 -11.02 -22.01 -9.02
N ALA A 11 -12.24 -21.51 -8.87
CA ALA A 11 -12.67 -20.53 -9.82
C ALA A 11 -11.95 -19.24 -9.42
N ALA A 12 -11.00 -18.79 -10.23
CA ALA A 12 -10.39 -17.50 -10.05
C ALA A 12 -11.47 -16.43 -10.16
N GLN A 13 -12.14 -16.09 -9.06
CA GLN A 13 -12.84 -14.83 -9.00
C GLN A 13 -11.76 -13.77 -9.04
N ALA A 14 -11.61 -13.15 -10.19
CA ALA A 14 -10.72 -12.02 -10.37
C ALA A 14 -11.20 -10.88 -9.47
N LEU A 15 -10.67 -10.81 -8.27
CA LEU A 15 -10.79 -9.64 -7.42
C LEU A 15 -9.75 -8.63 -7.92
N ALA A 16 -10.21 -7.67 -8.72
CA ALA A 16 -9.39 -6.56 -9.20
C ALA A 16 -7.98 -6.97 -9.72
N LEU A 17 -7.93 -8.02 -10.57
CA LEU A 17 -6.72 -8.61 -11.16
C LEU A 17 -5.93 -9.58 -10.26
N ASP A 18 -6.36 -9.83 -9.03
CA ASP A 18 -5.80 -10.85 -8.15
C ASP A 18 -6.68 -12.11 -8.18
N ALA A 19 -6.07 -13.27 -7.99
CA ALA A 19 -6.78 -14.52 -7.90
C ALA A 19 -7.17 -14.83 -6.44
N ALA A 20 -8.43 -15.21 -6.21
CA ALA A 20 -8.84 -15.79 -4.93
C ALA A 20 -8.61 -17.31 -4.99
N LEU A 21 -7.80 -17.83 -4.08
CA LEU A 21 -7.54 -19.24 -3.93
C LEU A 21 -8.33 -19.79 -2.73
N THR A 22 -8.96 -20.92 -2.91
CA THR A 22 -9.71 -21.61 -1.84
C THR A 22 -9.19 -23.01 -1.64
N TRP A 23 -9.23 -23.48 -0.40
CA TRP A 23 -8.86 -24.83 0.00
C TRP A 23 -9.97 -25.47 0.81
N THR A 24 -10.14 -26.76 0.68
CA THR A 24 -11.09 -27.51 1.51
C THR A 24 -10.59 -27.60 2.95
N ALA A 25 -11.50 -27.79 3.89
CA ALA A 25 -11.14 -28.00 5.30
C ALA A 25 -10.17 -29.19 5.50
N VAL A 26 -10.32 -30.25 4.68
CA VAL A 26 -9.42 -31.43 4.71
C VAL A 26 -8.00 -31.04 4.28
N GLN A 27 -7.85 -30.28 3.19
CA GLN A 27 -6.54 -29.80 2.74
C GLN A 27 -5.87 -28.90 3.79
N VAL A 28 -6.65 -28.02 4.42
CA VAL A 28 -6.15 -27.15 5.49
C VAL A 28 -5.69 -27.97 6.70
N GLN A 29 -6.45 -29.01 7.09
CA GLN A 29 -6.08 -29.88 8.23
C GLN A 29 -4.85 -30.73 7.92
N ALA A 30 -4.72 -31.24 6.70
CA ALA A 30 -3.59 -32.07 6.27
C ALA A 30 -2.31 -31.27 6.04
N ALA A 31 -2.40 -29.96 5.83
CA ALA A 31 -1.24 -29.12 5.54
C ALA A 31 -0.29 -29.04 6.75
N PRO A 32 1.04 -29.08 6.51
CA PRO A 32 2.02 -29.00 7.58
C PRO A 32 1.84 -27.70 8.38
N ALA A 33 1.80 -27.83 9.70
CA ALA A 33 1.80 -26.70 10.61
C ALA A 33 3.24 -26.23 10.80
N VAL A 34 3.46 -24.92 10.63
CA VAL A 34 4.69 -24.26 11.04
C VAL A 34 4.39 -23.56 12.35
N GLU A 35 5.07 -23.98 13.39
CA GLU A 35 5.05 -23.24 14.65
C GLU A 35 5.95 -22.01 14.51
N VAL A 36 5.35 -20.84 14.66
CA VAL A 36 6.08 -19.58 14.73
C VAL A 36 6.20 -19.22 16.19
N ASN A 37 7.43 -19.14 16.69
CA ASN A 37 7.68 -18.67 18.04
C ASN A 37 7.23 -17.22 18.17
N GLY A 38 6.22 -16.99 19.02
CA GLY A 38 5.59 -15.70 19.22
C GLY A 38 4.22 -15.59 18.52
N ALA A 39 3.45 -14.63 18.93
CA ALA A 39 2.12 -14.35 18.34
C ALA A 39 2.31 -13.60 16.99
N LEU A 40 2.51 -14.36 15.90
CA LEU A 40 2.54 -13.77 14.57
C LEU A 40 1.16 -13.22 14.21
N ASP A 41 1.02 -11.92 14.15
CA ASP A 41 -0.16 -11.29 13.58
C ASP A 41 -0.10 -11.31 12.04
N VAL A 42 -0.75 -12.33 11.48
CA VAL A 42 -0.80 -12.54 10.03
C VAL A 42 -1.36 -11.32 9.28
N ARG A 43 -2.30 -10.60 9.89
CA ARG A 43 -2.86 -9.38 9.30
C ARG A 43 -1.81 -8.27 9.21
N THR A 44 -1.01 -8.09 10.26
CA THR A 44 0.09 -7.12 10.25
C THR A 44 1.12 -7.48 9.19
N LEU A 45 1.52 -8.74 9.09
CA LEU A 45 2.44 -9.20 8.05
C LEU A 45 1.88 -8.99 6.64
N GLN A 46 0.62 -9.37 6.41
CA GLN A 46 -0.04 -9.14 5.12
C GLN A 46 -0.14 -7.64 4.79
N ALA A 47 -0.47 -6.81 5.78
CA ALA A 47 -0.59 -5.37 5.59
C ALA A 47 0.75 -4.70 5.25
N SER A 48 1.89 -5.18 5.79
CA SER A 48 3.22 -4.65 5.42
C SER A 48 3.54 -4.92 3.95
N VAL A 49 3.29 -6.14 3.48
CA VAL A 49 3.47 -6.51 2.07
C VAL A 49 2.55 -5.69 1.16
N VAL A 50 1.26 -5.57 1.51
CA VAL A 50 0.29 -4.79 0.74
C VAL A 50 0.68 -3.31 0.70
N ALA A 51 1.16 -2.73 1.79
CA ALA A 51 1.63 -1.35 1.82
C ALA A 51 2.83 -1.12 0.87
N ALA A 52 3.78 -2.07 0.82
CA ALA A 52 4.89 -2.01 -0.14
C ALA A 52 4.42 -2.10 -1.60
N GLN A 53 3.49 -3.00 -1.89
CA GLN A 53 2.88 -3.11 -3.23
C GLN A 53 2.16 -1.82 -3.62
N MET A 54 1.38 -1.22 -2.70
CA MET A 54 0.70 0.05 -2.92
C MET A 54 1.68 1.19 -3.19
N ALA A 55 2.77 1.29 -2.44
CA ALA A 55 3.79 2.31 -2.64
C ALA A 55 4.45 2.20 -4.04
N GLY A 56 4.71 0.99 -4.51
CA GLY A 56 5.19 0.73 -5.87
C GLY A 56 4.19 1.14 -6.94
N ALA A 57 2.91 0.77 -6.78
CA ALA A 57 1.86 1.14 -7.72
C ALA A 57 1.61 2.66 -7.74
N LEU A 58 1.59 3.33 -6.59
CA LEU A 58 1.49 4.79 -6.47
C LEU A 58 2.63 5.49 -7.22
N SER A 59 3.86 5.01 -7.05
CA SER A 59 5.02 5.53 -7.78
C SER A 59 4.86 5.37 -9.30
N SER A 60 4.36 4.22 -9.75
CA SER A 60 4.12 3.95 -11.16
C SER A 60 3.02 4.85 -11.73
N VAL A 61 1.92 5.08 -10.99
CA VAL A 61 0.84 6.00 -11.40
C VAL A 61 1.37 7.42 -11.53
N PHE A 62 2.16 7.88 -10.56
CA PHE A 62 2.74 9.23 -10.59
C PHE A 62 3.69 9.43 -11.78
N GLN A 63 4.60 8.48 -12.03
CA GLN A 63 5.52 8.55 -13.16
C GLN A 63 4.78 8.61 -14.50
N ARG A 64 3.73 7.78 -14.69
CA ARG A 64 2.88 7.81 -15.88
C ARG A 64 2.17 9.13 -16.05
N SER A 65 1.62 9.69 -14.97
CA SER A 65 0.95 10.99 -15.00
C SER A 65 1.91 12.12 -15.35
N LEU A 66 3.12 12.08 -14.81
CA LEU A 66 4.17 13.04 -15.12
C LEU A 66 4.61 12.96 -16.59
N GLN A 67 4.82 11.73 -17.09
CA GLN A 67 5.16 11.51 -18.49
C GLN A 67 4.05 11.98 -19.42
N TYR A 68 2.82 11.57 -19.16
CA TYR A 68 1.65 11.98 -19.94
C TYR A 68 1.49 13.49 -19.98
N ALA A 69 1.66 14.19 -18.87
CA ALA A 69 1.58 15.64 -18.80
C ALA A 69 2.63 16.35 -19.64
N ASN A 70 3.82 15.75 -19.81
CA ASN A 70 4.88 16.29 -20.65
C ASN A 70 4.70 16.00 -22.15
N GLU A 71 4.06 14.88 -22.49
CA GLU A 71 3.88 14.42 -23.88
C GLU A 71 2.57 14.94 -24.50
N ARG A 72 1.49 14.97 -23.73
CA ARG A 72 0.17 15.38 -24.21
C ARG A 72 0.13 16.86 -24.51
N GLN A 73 -0.18 17.19 -25.74
CA GLN A 73 -0.29 18.60 -26.17
C GLN A 73 -1.76 19.02 -26.30
N GLN A 74 -2.08 20.18 -25.73
CA GLN A 74 -3.34 20.91 -25.92
C GLN A 74 -3.07 22.40 -25.92
N PHE A 75 -3.87 23.16 -26.64
CA PHE A 75 -3.70 24.62 -26.77
C PHE A 75 -2.28 25.03 -27.17
N GLY A 76 -1.64 24.25 -28.06
CA GLY A 76 -0.33 24.54 -28.62
C GLY A 76 0.89 24.25 -27.73
N ARG A 77 0.70 23.59 -26.58
CA ARG A 77 1.79 23.23 -25.66
C ARG A 77 1.48 21.96 -24.83
N PRO A 78 2.50 21.31 -24.23
CA PRO A 78 2.30 20.23 -23.29
C PRO A 78 1.39 20.64 -22.13
N ILE A 79 0.49 19.75 -21.70
CA ILE A 79 -0.46 20.07 -20.61
C ILE A 79 0.25 20.31 -19.28
N GLY A 80 1.43 19.75 -19.05
CA GLY A 80 2.27 20.01 -17.88
C GLY A 80 2.78 21.47 -17.77
N LYS A 81 2.56 22.31 -18.79
CA LYS A 81 2.85 23.74 -18.73
C LYS A 81 1.70 24.58 -18.14
N PHE A 82 0.55 23.95 -17.83
CA PHE A 82 -0.57 24.63 -17.19
C PHE A 82 -0.49 24.50 -15.67
N GLN A 83 -0.68 25.60 -14.95
CA GLN A 83 -0.58 25.63 -13.48
C GLN A 83 -1.52 24.64 -12.79
N ALA A 84 -2.73 24.43 -13.31
CA ALA A 84 -3.68 23.47 -12.76
C ALA A 84 -3.10 22.04 -12.74
N ILE A 85 -2.43 21.63 -13.83
CA ILE A 85 -1.78 20.31 -13.91
C ILE A 85 -0.55 20.24 -12.99
N GLN A 86 0.23 21.33 -12.93
CA GLN A 86 1.40 21.40 -12.04
C GLN A 86 1.00 21.27 -10.57
N HIS A 87 -0.09 21.91 -10.14
CA HIS A 87 -0.62 21.77 -8.79
C HIS A 87 -1.07 20.34 -8.50
N GLN A 88 -1.79 19.70 -9.42
CA GLN A 88 -2.22 18.31 -9.27
C GLN A 88 -1.01 17.36 -9.14
N LEU A 89 0.01 17.53 -9.98
CA LEU A 89 1.24 16.73 -9.91
C LEU A 89 2.01 16.98 -8.60
N ALA A 90 2.03 18.23 -8.09
CA ALA A 90 2.66 18.54 -6.80
C ALA A 90 1.95 17.83 -5.64
N VAL A 91 0.60 17.86 -5.60
CA VAL A 91 -0.18 17.11 -4.59
C VAL A 91 0.06 15.61 -4.72
N MET A 92 0.05 15.06 -5.95
CA MET A 92 0.37 13.65 -6.16
C MET A 92 1.76 13.28 -5.63
N SER A 93 2.78 14.13 -5.88
CA SER A 93 4.14 13.87 -5.44
C SER A 93 4.26 13.78 -3.92
N GLU A 94 3.58 14.69 -3.19
CA GLU A 94 3.53 14.68 -1.72
C GLU A 94 2.96 13.36 -1.19
N HIS A 95 1.79 12.96 -1.70
CA HIS A 95 1.15 11.72 -1.28
C HIS A 95 2.00 10.49 -1.60
N VAL A 96 2.61 10.43 -2.78
CA VAL A 96 3.43 9.29 -3.22
C VAL A 96 4.71 9.18 -2.39
N PHE A 97 5.40 10.29 -2.15
CA PHE A 97 6.64 10.26 -1.36
C PHE A 97 6.38 9.93 0.11
N ALA A 98 5.32 10.50 0.70
CA ALA A 98 4.93 10.17 2.06
C ALA A 98 4.51 8.69 2.19
N ALA A 99 3.75 8.14 1.23
CA ALA A 99 3.38 6.72 1.21
C ALA A 99 4.60 5.82 1.05
N ARG A 100 5.56 6.18 0.19
CA ARG A 100 6.80 5.43 -0.01
C ARG A 100 7.64 5.37 1.26
N MET A 101 7.83 6.52 1.94
CA MET A 101 8.57 6.57 3.20
C MET A 101 7.87 5.74 4.29
N ALA A 102 6.55 5.89 4.43
CA ALA A 102 5.78 5.11 5.38
C ALA A 102 5.87 3.60 5.11
N ALA A 103 5.81 3.17 3.83
CA ALA A 103 5.96 1.77 3.47
C ALA A 103 7.36 1.22 3.80
N GLN A 104 8.41 2.00 3.60
CA GLN A 104 9.77 1.61 4.01
C GLN A 104 9.86 1.37 5.52
N LEU A 105 9.26 2.26 6.33
CA LEU A 105 9.19 2.10 7.79
C LEU A 105 8.37 0.87 8.18
N GLY A 106 7.23 0.64 7.51
CA GLY A 106 6.36 -0.52 7.76
C GLY A 106 6.96 -1.87 7.37
N CYS A 107 7.96 -1.88 6.47
CA CYS A 107 8.69 -3.08 6.06
C CYS A 107 10.01 -3.27 6.82
N SER A 108 10.43 -2.29 7.63
CA SER A 108 11.64 -2.43 8.45
C SER A 108 11.41 -3.40 9.60
N ALA A 109 12.48 -4.07 10.03
CA ALA A 109 12.43 -4.96 11.18
C ALA A 109 11.96 -4.23 12.45
N GLY A 110 11.26 -4.94 13.32
CA GLY A 110 10.86 -4.40 14.63
C GLY A 110 12.07 -4.17 15.55
N HIS A 111 11.88 -3.30 16.53
CA HIS A 111 12.92 -2.88 17.49
C HIS A 111 13.31 -3.95 18.52
N ASP A 112 12.60 -5.07 18.54
CA ASP A 112 12.73 -6.15 19.52
C ASP A 112 13.86 -7.16 19.25
N GLY A 113 14.74 -6.85 18.29
CA GLY A 113 15.96 -7.64 18.01
C GLY A 113 15.68 -9.03 17.40
N MET A 114 14.43 -9.44 17.24
CA MET A 114 14.07 -10.73 16.64
C MET A 114 13.89 -10.68 15.11
N GLY A 115 14.13 -9.54 14.51
CA GLY A 115 14.51 -9.34 13.10
C GLY A 115 13.52 -9.73 12.00
N VAL A 116 12.41 -10.41 12.29
CA VAL A 116 11.58 -11.05 11.26
C VAL A 116 10.14 -10.53 11.22
N VAL A 117 9.65 -9.94 12.31
CA VAL A 117 8.24 -9.51 12.38
C VAL A 117 8.16 -7.98 12.31
N PRO A 118 7.40 -7.43 11.35
CA PRO A 118 7.22 -5.98 11.26
C PRO A 118 6.53 -5.42 12.51
N ASP A 119 6.95 -4.25 12.98
CA ASP A 119 6.28 -3.55 14.10
C ASP A 119 4.86 -3.15 13.69
N ARG A 120 3.86 -3.55 14.50
CA ARG A 120 2.45 -3.32 14.21
C ARG A 120 2.09 -1.83 14.08
N LEU A 121 2.72 -0.95 14.84
CA LEU A 121 2.46 0.49 14.78
C LEU A 121 3.06 1.11 13.51
N ARG A 122 4.26 0.70 13.11
CA ARG A 122 4.87 1.09 11.83
C ARG A 122 4.03 0.64 10.65
N VAL A 123 3.55 -0.62 10.69
CA VAL A 123 2.66 -1.16 9.65
C VAL A 123 1.33 -0.42 9.62
N ALA A 124 0.75 -0.08 10.78
CA ALA A 124 -0.49 0.70 10.85
C ALA A 124 -0.33 2.06 10.17
N THR A 125 0.76 2.77 10.46
CA THR A 125 1.08 4.05 9.82
C THR A 125 1.28 3.88 8.30
N ALA A 126 2.02 2.86 7.88
CA ALA A 126 2.31 2.59 6.47
C ALA A 126 1.04 2.26 5.69
N LYS A 127 0.24 1.30 6.19
CA LYS A 127 -0.96 0.84 5.49
C LYS A 127 -2.03 1.92 5.43
N ALA A 128 -2.24 2.67 6.53
CA ALA A 128 -3.17 3.80 6.55
C ALA A 128 -2.76 4.87 5.55
N ARG A 129 -1.48 5.30 5.56
CA ARG A 129 -0.96 6.33 4.65
C ARG A 129 -1.02 5.92 3.18
N CYS A 130 -0.65 4.67 2.86
CA CYS A 130 -0.76 4.16 1.49
C CYS A 130 -2.22 4.08 1.03
N SER A 131 -3.13 3.68 1.91
CA SER A 131 -4.56 3.59 1.60
C SER A 131 -5.20 4.96 1.34
N GLU A 132 -4.83 5.97 2.11
CA GLU A 132 -5.25 7.36 1.90
C GLU A 132 -4.69 7.90 0.57
N ALA A 133 -3.38 7.72 0.34
CA ALA A 133 -2.73 8.15 -0.88
C ALA A 133 -3.35 7.52 -2.14
N ALA A 134 -3.80 6.27 -2.06
CA ALA A 134 -4.41 5.56 -3.18
C ALA A 134 -5.66 6.25 -3.72
N LEU A 135 -6.48 6.88 -2.86
CA LEU A 135 -7.65 7.65 -3.30
C LEU A 135 -7.24 8.89 -4.06
N VAL A 136 -6.44 9.74 -3.41
CA VAL A 136 -6.06 11.05 -3.95
C VAL A 136 -5.27 10.91 -5.25
N VAL A 137 -4.28 10.00 -5.25
CA VAL A 137 -3.41 9.80 -6.42
C VAL A 137 -4.18 9.20 -7.59
N SER A 138 -5.10 8.24 -7.35
CA SER A 138 -5.92 7.66 -8.42
C SER A 138 -6.85 8.70 -9.03
N GLU A 139 -7.52 9.51 -8.21
CA GLU A 139 -8.42 10.57 -8.65
C GLU A 139 -7.68 11.61 -9.51
N LEU A 140 -6.56 12.13 -9.03
CA LEU A 140 -5.76 13.11 -9.75
C LEU A 140 -5.15 12.53 -11.04
N ALA A 141 -4.71 11.27 -11.02
CA ALA A 141 -4.21 10.62 -12.21
C ALA A 141 -5.28 10.51 -13.30
N HIS A 142 -6.50 10.10 -12.95
CA HIS A 142 -7.61 10.05 -13.89
C HIS A 142 -8.02 11.46 -14.38
N ALA A 143 -7.98 12.46 -13.52
CA ALA A 143 -8.23 13.84 -13.91
C ALA A 143 -7.21 14.36 -14.94
N ILE A 144 -5.91 14.05 -14.76
CA ILE A 144 -4.83 14.45 -15.67
C ILE A 144 -4.94 13.73 -17.03
N HIS A 145 -5.25 12.43 -17.03
CA HIS A 145 -5.35 11.64 -18.27
C HIS A 145 -6.67 11.87 -19.01
N GLY A 146 -7.73 12.23 -18.29
CA GLY A 146 -9.08 12.34 -18.85
C GLY A 146 -9.62 10.98 -19.30
N ALA A 147 -10.40 10.97 -20.39
CA ALA A 147 -11.12 9.76 -20.85
C ALA A 147 -10.18 8.57 -21.12
N ILE A 148 -8.98 8.78 -21.66
CA ILE A 148 -8.07 7.69 -21.98
C ILE A 148 -7.63 6.89 -20.73
N GLY A 149 -7.56 7.54 -19.56
CA GLY A 149 -7.19 6.88 -18.31
C GLY A 149 -8.17 5.80 -17.84
N PHE A 150 -9.40 5.79 -18.40
CA PHE A 150 -10.44 4.82 -18.10
C PHE A 150 -10.55 3.70 -19.14
N THR A 151 -9.83 3.82 -20.25
CA THR A 151 -9.88 2.83 -21.33
C THR A 151 -8.94 1.66 -21.08
N GLU A 152 -9.20 0.52 -21.72
CA GLU A 152 -8.31 -0.64 -21.69
C GLU A 152 -7.08 -0.45 -22.57
N GLU A 153 -7.08 0.53 -23.46
CA GLU A 153 -5.95 0.88 -24.33
C GLU A 153 -4.78 1.50 -23.55
N TYR A 154 -5.07 2.07 -22.38
CA TYR A 154 -4.07 2.71 -21.53
C TYR A 154 -3.95 1.98 -20.19
N ASP A 155 -2.73 1.68 -19.80
CA ASP A 155 -2.45 0.80 -18.66
C ASP A 155 -2.65 1.42 -17.27
N LEU A 156 -3.05 2.70 -17.17
CA LEU A 156 -3.30 3.38 -15.90
C LEU A 156 -4.31 2.64 -15.02
N GLN A 157 -5.41 2.17 -15.64
CA GLN A 157 -6.48 1.46 -14.95
C GLN A 157 -6.00 0.17 -14.27
N LEU A 158 -4.92 -0.47 -14.76
CA LEU A 158 -4.34 -1.66 -14.15
C LEU A 158 -3.77 -1.38 -12.75
N PHE A 159 -3.24 -0.18 -12.54
CA PHE A 159 -2.70 0.27 -11.26
C PHE A 159 -3.78 0.81 -10.34
N THR A 160 -4.65 1.70 -10.84
CA THR A 160 -5.68 2.34 -10.01
C THR A 160 -6.71 1.34 -9.49
N ARG A 161 -7.11 0.34 -10.29
CA ARG A 161 -7.99 -0.75 -9.83
C ARG A 161 -7.35 -1.58 -8.72
N ARG A 162 -6.04 -1.90 -8.85
CA ARG A 162 -5.31 -2.59 -7.78
C ARG A 162 -5.20 -1.75 -6.52
N LEU A 163 -4.89 -0.47 -6.63
CA LEU A 163 -4.83 0.45 -5.51
C LEU A 163 -6.15 0.47 -4.73
N HIS A 164 -7.29 0.54 -5.42
CA HIS A 164 -8.61 0.48 -4.77
C HIS A 164 -8.88 -0.85 -4.08
N ALA A 165 -8.50 -1.98 -4.67
CA ALA A 165 -8.66 -3.30 -4.06
C ALA A 165 -7.74 -3.47 -2.84
N TRP A 166 -6.44 -3.15 -2.98
CA TRP A 166 -5.46 -3.27 -1.92
C TRP A 166 -5.71 -2.33 -0.74
N ARG A 167 -6.39 -1.21 -0.98
CA ARG A 167 -6.84 -0.31 0.08
C ARG A 167 -7.66 -1.05 1.14
N GLN A 168 -8.51 -2.01 0.74
CA GLN A 168 -9.34 -2.80 1.64
C GLN A 168 -8.65 -4.08 2.13
N THR A 169 -7.64 -4.57 1.41
CA THR A 169 -6.93 -5.81 1.73
C THR A 169 -6.13 -5.65 3.02
N ALA A 170 -6.21 -6.65 3.90
CA ALA A 170 -5.55 -6.67 5.21
C ALA A 170 -5.96 -5.55 6.18
N GLY A 171 -7.10 -4.93 5.95
CA GLY A 171 -7.65 -3.82 6.74
C GLY A 171 -7.62 -2.48 6.00
N SER A 172 -8.73 -1.75 6.11
CA SER A 172 -8.87 -0.40 5.55
C SER A 172 -8.04 0.63 6.33
N GLU A 173 -7.96 1.86 5.81
CA GLU A 173 -7.35 2.98 6.53
C GLU A 173 -8.00 3.23 7.87
N ALA A 174 -9.33 3.13 7.98
CA ALA A 174 -10.04 3.33 9.23
C ALA A 174 -9.63 2.31 10.30
N TYR A 175 -9.43 1.04 9.92
CA TYR A 175 -8.93 0.01 10.83
C TYR A 175 -7.53 0.36 11.35
N TRP A 176 -6.62 0.74 10.45
CA TRP A 176 -5.24 1.02 10.83
C TRP A 176 -5.07 2.36 11.55
N TYR A 177 -5.94 3.36 11.28
CA TYR A 177 -6.02 4.57 12.11
C TYR A 177 -6.47 4.23 13.53
N GLY A 178 -7.42 3.30 13.70
CA GLY A 178 -7.81 2.80 15.03
C GLY A 178 -6.63 2.20 15.78
N VAL A 179 -5.87 1.32 15.13
CA VAL A 179 -4.67 0.70 15.73
C VAL A 179 -3.62 1.76 16.14
N ALA A 180 -3.34 2.73 15.28
CA ALA A 180 -2.40 3.81 15.60
C ALA A 180 -2.94 4.72 16.70
N GLY A 181 -4.21 5.07 16.67
CA GLY A 181 -4.87 5.90 17.68
C GLY A 181 -4.89 5.26 19.06
N GLU A 182 -5.18 3.96 19.14
CA GLU A 182 -5.10 3.21 20.41
C GLU A 182 -3.67 3.21 20.97
N ALA A 183 -2.67 3.00 20.12
CA ALA A 183 -1.28 3.03 20.56
C ALA A 183 -0.89 4.41 21.11
N LEU A 184 -1.36 5.50 20.49
CA LEU A 184 -1.16 6.87 20.97
C LEU A 184 -1.81 7.12 22.32
N LEU A 185 -3.07 6.69 22.49
CA LEU A 185 -3.83 6.89 23.72
C LEU A 185 -3.27 6.09 24.91
N HIS A 186 -2.71 4.91 24.67
CA HIS A 186 -2.14 4.07 25.71
C HIS A 186 -0.64 4.34 25.96
N HIS A 187 -0.02 5.21 25.16
CA HIS A 187 1.39 5.55 25.34
C HIS A 187 1.60 6.37 26.62
N GLN A 188 2.50 5.87 27.49
CA GLN A 188 2.93 6.58 28.69
C GLN A 188 4.30 7.18 28.43
N GLY A 189 4.35 8.50 28.28
CA GLY A 189 5.59 9.21 27.98
C GLY A 189 5.36 10.43 27.09
N MET A 190 6.45 10.96 26.53
CA MET A 190 6.33 12.08 25.60
C MET A 190 5.88 11.60 24.22
N THR A 191 5.04 12.39 23.56
CA THR A 191 4.61 12.11 22.18
C THR A 191 5.78 11.89 21.23
N LEU A 192 6.92 12.54 21.48
CA LEU A 192 8.14 12.36 20.69
C LEU A 192 8.66 10.92 20.73
N ASP A 193 8.49 10.20 21.84
CA ASP A 193 9.00 8.84 21.97
C ASP A 193 8.23 7.87 21.07
N ILE A 194 6.91 8.04 20.95
CA ILE A 194 6.11 7.22 20.03
C ILE A 194 6.37 7.59 18.56
N VAL A 195 6.63 8.87 18.26
CA VAL A 195 7.05 9.29 16.90
C VAL A 195 8.37 8.64 16.55
N ARG A 196 9.38 8.68 17.45
CA ARG A 196 10.68 8.03 17.25
C ARG A 196 10.52 6.52 17.04
N ARG A 197 9.68 5.86 17.82
CA ARG A 197 9.42 4.42 17.64
C ARG A 197 8.95 4.10 16.22
N ILE A 198 8.18 5.00 15.58
CA ILE A 198 7.74 4.82 14.18
C ILE A 198 8.88 5.14 13.21
N THR A 199 9.63 6.22 13.44
CA THR A 199 10.54 6.83 12.45
C THR A 199 11.98 6.37 12.57
N ASP A 200 12.46 6.01 13.77
CA ASP A 200 13.84 5.60 13.98
C ASP A 200 14.05 4.21 13.38
N VAL A 201 14.71 4.18 12.26
CA VAL A 201 15.21 2.94 11.66
C VAL A 201 16.61 2.77 12.23
N ASP A 202 16.83 1.69 12.98
CA ASP A 202 18.19 1.34 13.37
C ASP A 202 18.98 1.16 12.07
N THR A 203 19.86 2.10 11.81
CA THR A 203 20.89 1.95 10.79
C THR A 203 21.79 0.82 11.25
N VAL A 204 21.47 -0.40 10.83
CA VAL A 204 22.44 -1.49 10.84
C VAL A 204 23.47 -1.11 9.78
N LEU A 205 24.52 -0.41 10.25
CA LEU A 205 25.76 -0.25 9.50
C LEU A 205 26.58 -1.53 9.63
#